data_61b013e9fe2e8e2da43d6442be0a04cb
#
_entry.id   61b013e9fe2e8e2da43d6442be0a04cb
#
_cell.length_a   1.000
_cell.length_b   1.000
_cell.length_c   1.000
_cell.angle_alpha   90.00
_cell.angle_beta   90.00
_cell.angle_gamma   90.00
#
_symmetry.space_group_name_H-M   'P 1'
#
loop_
_entity.id
_entity.type
_entity.pdbx_description
1 polymer ?
#
loop_
_entity_poly.entity_id
_entity_poly.type
_entity_poly.pdbx_seq_one_letter_code
_entity_poly.pdbx_strand_id
1 'polypeptide(L)'
;NVRQAQAGGQWQRMLRNRRTHPFARYVSMDDGRVRPLHRAWHGVTLPLDDAWWATHHPPNGWRCRCRVVGVTQQEYEQGQFEERGNLQDGDDGPLQQRPMRKQVPQDGDTEWRNPATGKLQRIPQGIDPGFDYNAGTQGARAAFEAMAQAKLARLSPQVAKAAVAQRLSMGLPTEDFMGQRPGLADLPPVPVVELTGEEFGAGLSHTQLMAQATKLLRQLQVSDGLV
;
A
#
# COMPACT_ATOMS: atom_id res chain seq x y z
N ASN A 1 5.13 5.27 0.18
CA ASN A 1 5.47 4.44 -0.98
C ASN A 1 4.19 3.96 -1.66
N VAL A 2 3.96 4.40 -2.91
CA VAL A 2 2.72 4.15 -3.67
C VAL A 2 2.43 2.64 -3.81
N ARG A 3 3.44 1.83 -4.08
CA ARG A 3 3.26 0.38 -4.24
C ARG A 3 2.81 -0.32 -2.95
N GLN A 4 3.33 0.08 -1.81
CA GLN A 4 2.89 -0.49 -0.52
C GLN A 4 1.45 -0.08 -0.21
N ALA A 5 1.07 1.18 -0.50
CA ALA A 5 -0.32 1.61 -0.34
C ALA A 5 -1.28 0.85 -1.26
N GLN A 6 -0.89 0.62 -2.51
CA GLN A 6 -1.66 -0.21 -3.45
C GLN A 6 -1.78 -1.66 -2.97
N ALA A 7 -0.68 -2.25 -2.51
CA ALA A 7 -0.65 -3.61 -1.97
C ALA A 7 -1.53 -3.73 -0.72
N GLY A 8 -1.47 -2.76 0.19
CA GLY A 8 -2.34 -2.69 1.36
C GLY A 8 -3.82 -2.61 0.98
N GLY A 9 -4.17 -1.75 0.02
CA GLY A 9 -5.54 -1.66 -0.50
C GLY A 9 -6.01 -2.94 -1.18
N GLN A 10 -5.12 -3.63 -1.90
CA GLN A 10 -5.43 -4.93 -2.50
C GLN A 10 -5.68 -6.00 -1.43
N TRP A 11 -4.84 -6.09 -0.40
CA TRP A 11 -5.02 -7.01 0.71
C TRP A 11 -6.35 -6.79 1.42
N GLN A 12 -6.72 -5.55 1.69
CA GLN A 12 -8.01 -5.22 2.29
C GLN A 12 -9.19 -5.64 1.42
N ARG A 13 -9.09 -5.53 0.08
CA ARG A 13 -10.12 -6.07 -0.84
C ARG A 13 -10.20 -7.59 -0.76
N MET A 14 -9.06 -8.28 -0.69
CA MET A 14 -9.02 -9.74 -0.55
C MET A 14 -9.68 -10.19 0.77
N LEU A 15 -9.39 -9.51 1.87
CA LEU A 15 -10.03 -9.80 3.16
C LEU A 15 -11.55 -9.60 3.13
N ARG A 16 -12.06 -8.58 2.42
CA ARG A 16 -13.51 -8.40 2.23
C ARG A 16 -14.13 -9.52 1.41
N ASN A 17 -13.39 -10.05 0.46
CA ASN A 17 -13.84 -11.12 -0.44
C ASN A 17 -13.49 -12.54 0.08
N ARG A 18 -13.01 -12.68 1.32
CA ARG A 18 -12.54 -13.97 1.88
C ARG A 18 -13.58 -15.07 1.87
N ARG A 19 -14.86 -14.75 1.80
CA ARG A 19 -15.94 -15.77 1.73
C ARG A 19 -15.92 -16.52 0.39
N THR A 20 -15.55 -15.85 -0.68
CA THR A 20 -15.46 -16.44 -2.03
C THR A 20 -14.03 -16.84 -2.40
N HIS A 21 -13.03 -16.12 -1.88
CA HIS A 21 -11.61 -16.35 -2.14
C HIS A 21 -10.85 -16.45 -0.81
N PRO A 22 -10.95 -17.59 -0.11
CA PRO A 22 -10.33 -17.77 1.22
C PRO A 22 -8.81 -17.92 1.19
N PHE A 23 -8.22 -18.11 0.01
CA PHE A 23 -6.77 -18.28 -0.16
C PHE A 23 -6.16 -17.15 -0.96
N ALA A 24 -4.84 -17.00 -0.82
CA ALA A 24 -4.02 -16.09 -1.58
C ALA A 24 -2.85 -16.83 -2.23
N ARG A 25 -2.51 -16.47 -3.47
CA ARG A 25 -1.37 -17.02 -4.20
C ARG A 25 -0.34 -15.95 -4.50
N TYR A 26 0.93 -16.24 -4.16
CA TYR A 26 2.06 -15.40 -4.51
C TYR A 26 2.40 -15.56 -6.00
N VAL A 27 2.52 -14.46 -6.73
CA VAL A 27 2.83 -14.44 -8.16
C VAL A 27 4.05 -13.56 -8.38
N SER A 28 5.15 -14.18 -8.77
CA SER A 28 6.34 -13.46 -9.27
C SER A 28 6.17 -13.15 -10.76
N MET A 29 6.97 -12.21 -11.28
CA MET A 29 6.97 -11.92 -12.72
C MET A 29 7.71 -12.99 -13.55
N ASP A 30 8.42 -13.89 -12.88
CA ASP A 30 9.20 -15.00 -13.44
C ASP A 30 10.10 -14.61 -14.65
N ASP A 31 10.58 -13.38 -14.71
CA ASP A 31 11.56 -12.91 -15.69
C ASP A 31 12.99 -12.95 -15.12
N GLY A 32 14.00 -12.68 -15.98
CA GLY A 32 15.42 -12.71 -15.58
C GLY A 32 15.82 -11.69 -14.50
N ARG A 33 14.95 -10.76 -14.11
CA ARG A 33 15.19 -9.74 -13.07
C ARG A 33 14.57 -10.09 -11.73
N VAL A 34 13.84 -11.20 -11.64
CA VAL A 34 13.23 -11.67 -10.38
C VAL A 34 14.32 -12.25 -9.49
N ARG A 35 14.30 -11.89 -8.22
CA ARG A 35 15.22 -12.45 -7.22
C ARG A 35 14.96 -13.95 -7.04
N PRO A 36 16.01 -14.77 -6.81
CA PRO A 36 15.85 -16.23 -6.71
C PRO A 36 14.76 -16.67 -5.73
N LEU A 37 14.75 -16.12 -4.50
CA LEU A 37 13.73 -16.47 -3.49
C LEU A 37 12.32 -16.03 -3.91
N HIS A 38 12.15 -14.84 -4.52
CA HIS A 38 10.84 -14.42 -5.02
C HIS A 38 10.33 -15.33 -6.13
N ARG A 39 11.23 -15.86 -6.97
CA ARG A 39 10.88 -16.90 -7.95
C ARG A 39 10.51 -18.21 -7.26
N ALA A 40 11.24 -18.59 -6.21
CA ALA A 40 10.95 -19.77 -5.42
C ALA A 40 9.58 -19.67 -4.71
N TRP A 41 9.08 -18.48 -4.38
CA TRP A 41 7.75 -18.27 -3.80
C TRP A 41 6.61 -18.28 -4.81
N HIS A 42 6.91 -18.25 -6.10
CA HIS A 42 5.89 -18.29 -7.14
C HIS A 42 5.00 -19.54 -7.00
N GLY A 43 3.67 -19.36 -7.00
CA GLY A 43 2.71 -20.43 -6.83
C GLY A 43 2.45 -20.85 -5.37
N VAL A 44 3.14 -20.28 -4.37
CA VAL A 44 2.79 -20.47 -2.95
C VAL A 44 1.38 -19.96 -2.74
N THR A 45 0.47 -20.88 -2.34
CA THR A 45 -0.96 -20.61 -2.16
C THR A 45 -1.37 -21.07 -0.77
N LEU A 46 -1.70 -20.10 0.09
CA LEU A 46 -1.99 -20.31 1.51
C LEU A 46 -3.30 -19.61 1.89
N PRO A 47 -3.95 -20.04 3.00
CA PRO A 47 -5.06 -19.30 3.57
C PRO A 47 -4.73 -17.82 3.80
N LEU A 48 -5.73 -16.94 3.70
CA LEU A 48 -5.54 -15.49 3.91
C LEU A 48 -5.10 -15.14 5.33
N ASP A 49 -5.39 -16.00 6.32
CA ASP A 49 -5.01 -15.86 7.72
C ASP A 49 -3.68 -16.52 8.07
N ASP A 50 -2.99 -17.12 7.09
CA ASP A 50 -1.66 -17.72 7.33
C ASP A 50 -0.64 -16.64 7.72
N ALA A 51 0.13 -16.94 8.77
CA ALA A 51 1.13 -16.02 9.33
C ALA A 51 2.23 -15.62 8.33
N TRP A 52 2.49 -16.44 7.32
CA TRP A 52 3.46 -16.15 6.27
C TRP A 52 3.18 -14.84 5.55
N TRP A 53 1.90 -14.50 5.37
CA TRP A 53 1.47 -13.23 4.75
C TRP A 53 1.81 -11.99 5.57
N ALA A 54 2.07 -12.14 6.86
CA ALA A 54 2.42 -11.01 7.72
C ALA A 54 3.72 -10.34 7.26
N THR A 55 4.67 -11.11 6.73
CA THR A 55 5.99 -10.62 6.30
C THR A 55 6.23 -10.73 4.79
N HIS A 56 5.63 -11.74 4.12
CA HIS A 56 5.92 -12.06 2.72
C HIS A 56 4.94 -11.45 1.71
N HIS A 57 3.97 -10.66 2.16
CA HIS A 57 3.07 -9.96 1.24
C HIS A 57 3.84 -8.88 0.45
N PRO A 58 3.91 -8.98 -0.90
CA PRO A 58 4.69 -8.05 -1.71
C PRO A 58 4.12 -6.61 -1.69
N PRO A 59 4.98 -5.59 -1.90
CA PRO A 59 6.37 -5.70 -2.36
C PRO A 59 7.34 -6.07 -1.25
N ASN A 60 8.21 -7.04 -1.49
CA ASN A 60 9.20 -7.56 -0.55
C ASN A 60 10.58 -6.88 -0.68
N GLY A 61 10.66 -5.76 -1.38
CA GLY A 61 11.89 -5.02 -1.55
C GLY A 61 11.79 -3.95 -2.64
N TRP A 62 12.88 -3.22 -2.82
CA TRP A 62 12.99 -2.20 -3.85
C TRP A 62 12.86 -2.82 -5.25
N ARG A 63 12.04 -2.19 -6.11
CA ARG A 63 11.75 -2.67 -7.47
C ARG A 63 11.09 -4.05 -7.54
N CYS A 64 10.58 -4.58 -6.42
CA CYS A 64 9.79 -5.81 -6.43
C CYS A 64 8.53 -5.61 -7.27
N ARG A 65 8.26 -6.55 -8.20
CA ARG A 65 7.10 -6.53 -9.10
C ARG A 65 6.14 -7.70 -8.82
N CYS A 66 6.41 -8.47 -7.79
CA CYS A 66 5.54 -9.55 -7.35
C CYS A 66 4.19 -9.00 -6.89
N ARG A 67 3.17 -9.85 -6.96
CA ARG A 67 1.81 -9.54 -6.54
C ARG A 67 1.18 -10.75 -5.85
N VAL A 68 0.03 -10.55 -5.24
CA VAL A 68 -0.81 -11.60 -4.68
C VAL A 68 -2.15 -11.61 -5.39
N VAL A 69 -2.70 -12.78 -5.64
CA VAL A 69 -4.03 -12.98 -6.23
C VAL A 69 -4.90 -13.81 -5.30
N GLY A 70 -6.19 -13.50 -5.23
CA GLY A 70 -7.17 -14.30 -4.50
C GLY A 70 -7.44 -15.62 -5.22
N VAL A 71 -7.65 -16.69 -4.45
CA VAL A 71 -7.90 -18.03 -4.96
C VAL A 71 -9.15 -18.59 -4.28
N THR A 72 -10.03 -19.16 -5.07
CA THR A 72 -11.27 -19.79 -4.58
C THR A 72 -10.97 -21.14 -3.92
N GLN A 73 -11.92 -21.65 -3.15
CA GLN A 73 -11.84 -22.99 -2.58
C GLN A 73 -11.68 -24.06 -3.68
N GLN A 74 -12.45 -23.95 -4.76
CA GLN A 74 -12.41 -24.88 -5.86
C GLN A 74 -11.04 -24.91 -6.56
N GLU A 75 -10.48 -23.75 -6.90
CA GLU A 75 -9.13 -23.66 -7.49
C GLU A 75 -8.06 -24.23 -6.55
N TYR A 76 -8.17 -23.95 -5.26
CA TYR A 76 -7.24 -24.49 -4.26
C TYR A 76 -7.30 -26.02 -4.19
N GLU A 77 -8.48 -26.61 -4.25
CA GLU A 77 -8.66 -28.06 -4.26
C GLU A 77 -8.09 -28.71 -5.52
N GLN A 78 -8.27 -28.10 -6.69
CA GLN A 78 -7.67 -28.54 -7.95
C GLN A 78 -6.14 -28.53 -7.88
N GLY A 79 -5.55 -27.68 -7.08
CA GLY A 79 -4.10 -27.65 -6.82
C GLY A 79 -3.25 -27.16 -7.99
N GLN A 80 -3.87 -26.59 -9.01
CA GLN A 80 -3.21 -26.07 -10.21
C GLN A 80 -3.77 -24.70 -10.57
N PHE A 81 -3.00 -23.92 -11.32
CA PHE A 81 -3.42 -22.65 -11.88
C PHE A 81 -2.84 -22.48 -13.28
N GLU A 82 -3.53 -21.71 -14.07
CA GLU A 82 -3.07 -21.33 -15.40
C GLU A 82 -2.32 -20.01 -15.35
N GLU A 83 -1.19 -19.94 -16.03
CA GLU A 83 -0.49 -18.70 -16.31
C GLU A 83 0.08 -18.70 -17.72
N ARG A 84 0.27 -17.51 -18.26
CA ARG A 84 1.01 -17.39 -19.52
C ARG A 84 2.50 -17.55 -19.24
N GLY A 85 3.17 -18.29 -20.11
CA GLY A 85 4.63 -18.46 -20.06
C GLY A 85 5.37 -17.14 -20.10
N ASN A 86 6.64 -17.19 -19.78
CA ASN A 86 7.50 -16.03 -19.54
C ASN A 86 7.47 -15.02 -20.71
N LEU A 87 7.12 -13.78 -20.43
CA LEU A 87 7.05 -12.67 -21.37
C LEU A 87 8.46 -12.11 -21.66
N GLN A 88 9.40 -12.90 -22.16
CA GLN A 88 10.74 -12.38 -22.43
C GLN A 88 10.82 -11.47 -23.65
N ASP A 89 9.87 -11.54 -24.59
CA ASP A 89 9.97 -10.80 -25.86
C ASP A 89 8.65 -10.19 -26.37
N GLY A 90 7.74 -9.84 -25.46
CA GLY A 90 6.48 -9.18 -25.86
C GLY A 90 5.46 -10.11 -26.52
N ASP A 91 5.71 -11.41 -26.55
CA ASP A 91 4.78 -12.42 -27.03
C ASP A 91 4.02 -13.03 -25.84
N ASP A 92 2.70 -13.11 -25.97
CA ASP A 92 1.82 -13.80 -25.03
C ASP A 92 2.03 -15.32 -25.18
N GLY A 93 3.03 -15.86 -24.51
CA GLY A 93 3.29 -17.29 -24.49
C GLY A 93 2.04 -18.14 -24.19
N PRO A 94 2.02 -19.43 -24.56
CA PRO A 94 0.85 -20.30 -24.32
C PRO A 94 0.53 -20.39 -22.84
N LEU A 95 -0.74 -20.57 -22.54
CA LEU A 95 -1.20 -20.90 -21.17
C LEU A 95 -0.56 -22.21 -20.71
N GLN A 96 0.05 -22.18 -19.55
CA GLN A 96 0.69 -23.34 -18.93
C GLN A 96 0.02 -23.64 -17.59
N GLN A 97 -0.23 -24.93 -17.34
CA GLN A 97 -0.69 -25.39 -16.04
C GLN A 97 0.50 -25.45 -15.08
N ARG A 98 0.37 -24.80 -13.92
CA ARG A 98 1.37 -24.80 -12.87
C ARG A 98 0.80 -25.36 -11.57
N PRO A 99 1.57 -26.15 -10.82
CA PRO A 99 1.13 -26.65 -9.52
C PRO A 99 1.11 -25.55 -8.46
N MET A 100 0.09 -25.54 -7.61
CA MET A 100 0.07 -24.74 -6.39
C MET A 100 0.95 -25.37 -5.32
N ARG A 101 1.71 -24.53 -4.61
CA ARG A 101 2.47 -24.95 -3.43
C ARG A 101 1.68 -24.58 -2.18
N LYS A 102 1.15 -25.58 -1.50
CA LYS A 102 0.26 -25.43 -0.35
C LYS A 102 1.00 -25.43 0.99
N GLN A 103 2.31 -25.30 0.97
CA GLN A 103 3.16 -25.30 2.17
C GLN A 103 3.96 -24.01 2.26
N VAL A 104 4.17 -23.56 3.50
CA VAL A 104 5.02 -22.42 3.80
C VAL A 104 6.48 -22.73 3.44
N PRO A 105 7.14 -21.91 2.62
CA PRO A 105 8.58 -22.05 2.35
C PRO A 105 9.41 -21.92 3.63
N GLN A 106 10.48 -22.71 3.73
CA GLN A 106 11.42 -22.70 4.87
C GLN A 106 12.70 -21.95 4.50
N ASP A 107 12.59 -20.64 4.30
CA ASP A 107 13.69 -19.84 3.75
C ASP A 107 14.68 -19.32 4.83
N GLY A 108 14.31 -19.41 6.11
CA GLY A 108 15.12 -18.90 7.22
C GLY A 108 15.12 -17.37 7.34
N ASP A 109 15.97 -16.88 8.24
CA ASP A 109 16.11 -15.44 8.52
C ASP A 109 17.55 -14.98 8.25
N THR A 110 17.69 -13.67 8.02
CA THR A 110 18.96 -12.95 7.94
C THR A 110 19.01 -11.91 9.05
N GLU A 111 20.17 -11.78 9.72
CA GLU A 111 20.42 -10.69 10.65
C GLU A 111 20.81 -9.43 9.89
N TRP A 112 20.10 -8.35 10.15
CA TRP A 112 20.39 -7.03 9.60
C TRP A 112 20.59 -6.01 10.72
N ARG A 113 21.67 -5.25 10.63
CA ARG A 113 21.93 -4.14 11.55
C ARG A 113 21.40 -2.84 10.97
N ASN A 114 20.42 -2.23 11.64
CA ASN A 114 19.89 -0.95 11.23
C ASN A 114 20.97 0.13 11.35
N PRO A 115 21.41 0.77 10.25
CA PRO A 115 22.50 1.74 10.28
C PRO A 115 22.15 3.03 11.05
N ALA A 116 20.88 3.37 11.17
CA ALA A 116 20.44 4.57 11.89
C ALA A 116 20.34 4.36 13.41
N THR A 117 20.02 3.17 13.87
CA THR A 117 19.79 2.87 15.29
C THR A 117 20.82 1.92 15.91
N GLY A 118 21.64 1.27 15.09
CA GLY A 118 22.58 0.21 15.49
C GLY A 118 21.92 -1.11 15.94
N LYS A 119 20.57 -1.19 15.96
CA LYS A 119 19.83 -2.37 16.42
C LYS A 119 19.92 -3.51 15.40
N LEU A 120 20.11 -4.73 15.90
CA LEU A 120 19.98 -5.95 15.12
C LEU A 120 18.49 -6.31 14.97
N GLN A 121 18.11 -6.68 13.76
CA GLN A 121 16.76 -7.15 13.43
C GLN A 121 16.88 -8.47 12.66
N ARG A 122 16.00 -9.42 12.92
CA ARG A 122 15.84 -10.61 12.10
C ARG A 122 14.82 -10.33 11.02
N ILE A 123 15.19 -10.56 9.79
CA ILE A 123 14.36 -10.32 8.60
C ILE A 123 14.35 -11.61 7.79
N PRO A 124 13.18 -12.08 7.31
CA PRO A 124 13.13 -13.27 6.45
C PRO A 124 14.04 -13.11 5.22
N GLN A 125 14.74 -14.17 4.85
CA GLN A 125 15.60 -14.15 3.66
C GLN A 125 14.77 -13.80 2.42
N GLY A 126 15.37 -13.00 1.53
CA GLY A 126 14.68 -12.52 0.32
C GLY A 126 13.86 -11.25 0.50
N ILE A 127 13.66 -10.78 1.72
CA ILE A 127 12.94 -9.53 2.02
C ILE A 127 13.93 -8.43 2.35
N ASP A 128 13.79 -7.27 1.70
CA ASP A 128 14.63 -6.11 2.02
C ASP A 128 14.20 -5.49 3.37
N PRO A 129 15.12 -4.92 4.15
CA PRO A 129 14.79 -4.21 5.39
C PRO A 129 13.71 -3.14 5.18
N GLY A 130 12.68 -3.15 6.03
CA GLY A 130 11.55 -2.26 5.93
C GLY A 130 10.48 -2.68 4.90
N PHE A 131 10.55 -3.91 4.39
CA PHE A 131 9.53 -4.55 3.57
C PHE A 131 8.96 -5.82 4.22
N ASP A 132 9.42 -6.16 5.40
CA ASP A 132 9.05 -7.33 6.18
C ASP A 132 7.71 -7.20 6.92
N TYR A 133 6.74 -6.59 6.26
CA TYR A 133 5.39 -6.41 6.80
C TYR A 133 4.33 -6.37 5.70
N ASN A 134 3.12 -6.78 6.05
CA ASN A 134 1.97 -6.64 5.16
C ASN A 134 1.29 -5.27 5.37
N ALA A 135 1.37 -4.42 4.37
CA ALA A 135 0.81 -3.06 4.41
C ALA A 135 -0.72 -3.00 4.60
N GLY A 136 -1.40 -4.12 4.40
CA GLY A 136 -2.86 -4.22 4.56
C GLY A 136 -3.31 -4.76 5.93
N THR A 137 -2.40 -5.07 6.85
CA THR A 137 -2.76 -5.52 8.20
C THR A 137 -3.06 -4.35 9.13
N GLN A 138 -3.71 -4.63 10.27
CA GLN A 138 -3.96 -3.61 11.29
C GLN A 138 -2.67 -3.04 11.89
N GLY A 139 -1.62 -3.87 12.03
CA GLY A 139 -0.32 -3.41 12.50
C GLY A 139 0.34 -2.41 11.56
N ALA A 140 0.25 -2.63 10.25
CA ALA A 140 0.71 -1.67 9.25
C ALA A 140 -0.11 -0.38 9.30
N ARG A 141 -1.42 -0.47 9.53
CA ARG A 141 -2.28 0.71 9.73
C ARG A 141 -1.83 1.54 10.91
N ALA A 142 -1.58 0.93 12.06
CA ALA A 142 -1.08 1.63 13.25
C ALA A 142 0.28 2.30 13.00
N ALA A 143 1.20 1.64 12.29
CA ALA A 143 2.49 2.21 11.90
C ALA A 143 2.33 3.41 10.94
N PHE A 144 1.42 3.34 9.98
CA PHE A 144 1.08 4.47 9.10
C PHE A 144 0.46 5.63 9.85
N GLU A 145 -0.45 5.35 10.79
CA GLU A 145 -1.04 6.37 11.64
C GLU A 145 0.02 7.08 12.49
N ALA A 146 0.91 6.33 13.15
CA ALA A 146 2.02 6.90 13.92
C ALA A 146 2.94 7.77 13.06
N MET A 147 3.25 7.33 11.83
CA MET A 147 4.05 8.12 10.88
C MET A 147 3.32 9.39 10.43
N ALA A 148 2.02 9.31 10.18
CA ALA A 148 1.21 10.46 9.80
C ALA A 148 1.15 11.49 10.93
N GLN A 149 0.96 11.03 12.18
CA GLN A 149 1.01 11.87 13.38
C GLN A 149 2.36 12.58 13.52
N ALA A 150 3.47 11.83 13.40
CA ALA A 150 4.81 12.42 13.47
C ALA A 150 5.07 13.48 12.38
N LYS A 151 4.51 13.31 11.19
CA LYS A 151 4.58 14.32 10.12
C LYS A 151 3.72 15.53 10.43
N LEU A 152 2.48 15.32 10.84
CA LEU A 152 1.56 16.42 11.21
C LEU A 152 2.13 17.27 12.36
N ALA A 153 2.81 16.66 13.32
CA ALA A 153 3.45 17.38 14.43
C ALA A 153 4.54 18.37 13.98
N ARG A 154 5.08 18.19 12.78
CA ARG A 154 6.13 19.08 12.20
C ARG A 154 5.57 20.17 11.29
N LEU A 155 4.29 20.10 10.94
CA LEU A 155 3.65 21.10 10.09
C LEU A 155 3.24 22.34 10.90
N SER A 156 3.05 23.47 10.22
CA SER A 156 2.41 24.63 10.85
C SER A 156 0.98 24.27 11.28
N PRO A 157 0.43 24.94 12.32
CA PRO A 157 -0.92 24.63 12.81
C PRO A 157 -2.00 24.71 11.73
N GLN A 158 -1.93 25.68 10.82
CA GLN A 158 -2.89 25.85 9.73
C GLN A 158 -2.86 24.67 8.75
N VAL A 159 -1.64 24.25 8.32
CA VAL A 159 -1.46 23.13 7.41
C VAL A 159 -1.86 21.81 8.07
N ALA A 160 -1.54 21.62 9.36
CA ALA A 160 -1.96 20.44 10.10
C ALA A 160 -3.51 20.36 10.19
N LYS A 161 -4.17 21.49 10.45
CA LYS A 161 -5.65 21.55 10.51
C LYS A 161 -6.29 21.22 9.16
N ALA A 162 -5.74 21.78 8.06
CA ALA A 162 -6.23 21.47 6.72
C ALA A 162 -6.09 19.95 6.40
N ALA A 163 -4.95 19.33 6.75
CA ALA A 163 -4.73 17.91 6.56
C ALA A 163 -5.71 17.05 7.39
N VAL A 164 -6.02 17.45 8.62
CA VAL A 164 -7.02 16.77 9.46
C VAL A 164 -8.42 16.91 8.87
N ALA A 165 -8.80 18.11 8.41
CA ALA A 165 -10.09 18.35 7.75
C ALA A 165 -10.27 17.49 6.49
N GLN A 166 -9.21 17.36 5.68
CA GLN A 166 -9.21 16.47 4.52
C GLN A 166 -9.40 15.00 4.90
N ARG A 167 -8.74 14.54 5.98
CA ARG A 167 -8.96 13.16 6.48
C ARG A 167 -10.41 12.93 6.90
N LEU A 168 -11.03 13.90 7.59
CA LEU A 168 -12.45 13.83 7.97
C LEU A 168 -13.36 13.70 6.75
N SER A 169 -13.13 14.49 5.71
CA SER A 169 -13.90 14.41 4.46
C SER A 169 -13.78 13.06 3.77
N MET A 170 -12.68 12.34 3.99
CA MET A 170 -12.45 10.98 3.49
C MET A 170 -13.01 9.88 4.41
N GLY A 171 -13.70 10.23 5.50
CA GLY A 171 -14.22 9.28 6.49
C GLY A 171 -13.13 8.54 7.29
N LEU A 172 -11.93 9.12 7.42
CA LEU A 172 -10.84 8.54 8.18
C LEU A 172 -10.87 9.03 9.64
N PRO A 173 -10.51 8.16 10.62
CA PRO A 173 -10.48 8.56 12.04
C PRO A 173 -9.50 9.71 12.28
N THR A 174 -9.86 10.63 13.13
CA THR A 174 -9.06 11.82 13.46
C THR A 174 -8.93 12.09 14.95
N GLU A 175 -9.61 11.33 15.80
CA GLU A 175 -9.65 11.56 17.24
C GLU A 175 -8.25 11.61 17.86
N ASP A 176 -7.38 10.71 17.46
CA ASP A 176 -5.99 10.64 17.95
C ASP A 176 -5.12 11.84 17.50
N PHE A 177 -5.53 12.55 16.46
CA PHE A 177 -4.76 13.70 15.95
C PHE A 177 -5.13 15.01 16.65
N MET A 178 -6.38 15.16 17.06
CA MET A 178 -6.87 16.38 17.67
C MET A 178 -6.37 16.55 19.11
N GLY A 179 -6.24 15.42 19.85
CA GLY A 179 -5.83 15.43 21.26
C GLY A 179 -4.33 15.69 21.49
N GLN A 180 -3.48 15.50 20.50
CA GLN A 180 -2.02 15.58 20.67
C GLN A 180 -1.42 16.95 20.35
N ARG A 181 -2.21 17.90 19.89
CA ARG A 181 -1.73 19.24 19.54
C ARG A 181 -2.60 20.33 20.16
N PRO A 182 -2.23 20.86 21.33
CA PRO A 182 -2.94 21.99 21.94
C PRO A 182 -3.07 23.18 20.98
N GLY A 183 -4.24 23.79 20.93
CA GLY A 183 -4.53 24.95 20.07
C GLY A 183 -5.01 24.59 18.65
N LEU A 184 -5.02 23.33 18.24
CA LEU A 184 -5.52 22.97 16.90
C LEU A 184 -7.06 23.12 16.81
N ALA A 185 -7.77 22.86 17.92
CA ALA A 185 -9.22 23.02 18.01
C ALA A 185 -9.67 24.49 18.01
N ASP A 186 -8.79 25.39 18.48
CA ASP A 186 -9.08 26.84 18.64
C ASP A 186 -8.85 27.62 17.33
N LEU A 187 -8.28 27.01 16.31
CA LEU A 187 -8.09 27.67 15.02
C LEU A 187 -9.43 27.82 14.29
N PRO A 188 -9.64 28.94 13.58
CA PRO A 188 -10.84 29.12 12.77
C PRO A 188 -10.99 27.99 11.75
N PRO A 189 -12.22 27.62 11.37
CA PRO A 189 -12.44 26.59 10.38
C PRO A 189 -11.69 26.93 9.08
N VAL A 190 -10.95 25.96 8.56
CA VAL A 190 -10.37 26.10 7.22
C VAL A 190 -11.54 26.15 6.24
N PRO A 191 -11.62 27.16 5.38
CA PRO A 191 -12.67 27.17 4.37
C PRO A 191 -12.55 25.92 3.50
N VAL A 192 -13.54 25.06 3.58
CA VAL A 192 -13.68 23.92 2.68
C VAL A 192 -14.28 24.49 1.39
N VAL A 193 -13.46 24.65 0.37
CA VAL A 193 -13.98 24.93 -0.97
C VAL A 193 -14.46 23.59 -1.51
N GLU A 194 -15.77 23.38 -1.48
CA GLU A 194 -16.40 22.32 -2.26
C GLU A 194 -16.23 22.68 -3.73
N LEU A 195 -15.29 22.05 -4.38
CA LEU A 195 -15.14 22.17 -5.84
C LEU A 195 -16.26 21.32 -6.44
N THR A 196 -17.30 21.98 -6.90
CA THR A 196 -18.40 21.32 -7.64
C THR A 196 -17.87 20.83 -8.98
N GLY A 197 -18.40 19.71 -9.49
CA GLY A 197 -17.99 19.14 -10.78
C GLY A 197 -18.16 20.10 -11.98
N GLU A 198 -18.84 21.24 -11.81
CA GLU A 198 -18.98 22.30 -12.79
C GLU A 198 -17.76 23.22 -12.86
N GLU A 199 -17.02 23.39 -11.75
CA GLU A 199 -15.78 24.18 -11.69
C GLU A 199 -14.58 23.43 -12.26
N PHE A 200 -14.63 22.09 -12.23
CA PHE A 200 -13.71 21.19 -12.93
C PHE A 200 -14.43 20.56 -14.12
N GLY A 201 -14.76 21.37 -15.11
CA GLY A 201 -15.57 20.94 -16.25
C GLY A 201 -15.08 19.65 -16.91
N ALA A 202 -16.01 18.75 -17.19
CA ALA A 202 -15.77 17.57 -17.99
C ALA A 202 -15.09 17.98 -19.31
N GLY A 203 -13.81 17.60 -19.49
CA GLY A 203 -13.03 17.92 -20.69
C GLY A 203 -11.71 18.68 -20.48
N LEU A 204 -11.37 19.08 -19.26
CA LEU A 204 -10.08 19.71 -19.00
C LEU A 204 -8.94 18.68 -19.02
N SER A 205 -7.85 19.02 -19.69
CA SER A 205 -6.62 18.23 -19.62
C SER A 205 -6.00 18.29 -18.21
N HIS A 206 -5.19 17.30 -17.85
CA HIS A 206 -4.47 17.28 -16.55
C HIS A 206 -3.71 18.58 -16.27
N THR A 207 -3.08 19.18 -17.28
CA THR A 207 -2.34 20.44 -17.17
C THR A 207 -3.27 21.61 -16.84
N GLN A 208 -4.48 21.66 -17.43
CA GLN A 208 -5.47 22.68 -17.16
C GLN A 208 -6.06 22.55 -15.75
N LEU A 209 -6.32 21.31 -15.30
CA LEU A 209 -6.75 21.02 -13.93
C LEU A 209 -5.71 21.47 -12.90
N MET A 210 -4.43 21.20 -13.14
CA MET A 210 -3.34 21.64 -12.25
C MET A 210 -3.19 23.15 -12.21
N ALA A 211 -3.33 23.84 -13.35
CA ALA A 211 -3.29 25.30 -13.42
C ALA A 211 -4.46 25.95 -12.66
N GLN A 212 -5.66 25.38 -12.76
CA GLN A 212 -6.85 25.86 -12.07
C GLN A 212 -6.77 25.62 -10.56
N ALA A 213 -6.31 24.45 -10.13
CA ALA A 213 -6.04 24.16 -8.72
C ALA A 213 -4.99 25.09 -8.13
N THR A 214 -3.92 25.39 -8.87
CA THR A 214 -2.88 26.33 -8.43
C THR A 214 -3.42 27.76 -8.30
N LYS A 215 -4.29 28.19 -9.21
CA LYS A 215 -4.95 29.50 -9.15
C LYS A 215 -5.85 29.64 -7.92
N LEU A 216 -6.66 28.62 -7.63
CA LEU A 216 -7.54 28.55 -6.46
C LEU A 216 -6.74 28.57 -5.15
N LEU A 217 -5.66 27.80 -5.07
CA LEU A 217 -4.76 27.80 -3.90
C LEU A 217 -4.15 29.18 -3.66
N ARG A 218 -3.73 29.92 -4.70
CA ARG A 218 -3.23 31.30 -4.59
C ARG A 218 -4.31 32.28 -4.11
N GLN A 219 -5.53 32.13 -4.57
CA GLN A 219 -6.66 32.97 -4.14
C GLN A 219 -6.98 32.74 -2.65
N LEU A 220 -6.96 31.49 -2.18
CA LEU A 220 -7.13 31.17 -0.75
C LEU A 220 -5.99 31.73 0.12
N GLN A 221 -4.76 31.69 -0.35
CA GLN A 221 -3.62 32.26 0.38
C GLN A 221 -3.68 33.80 0.48
N VAL A 222 -4.22 34.48 -0.51
CA VAL A 222 -4.38 35.94 -0.52
C VAL A 222 -5.55 36.38 0.37
N SER A 223 -6.65 35.59 0.44
CA SER A 223 -7.80 35.93 1.29
C SER A 223 -7.52 35.78 2.78
N ASP A 224 -6.58 34.93 3.19
CA ASP A 224 -6.25 34.69 4.60
C ASP A 224 -5.12 35.55 5.15
N GLY A 225 -4.63 36.52 4.40
CA GLY A 225 -3.60 37.46 4.87
C GLY A 225 -2.24 36.80 5.18
N LEU A 226 -1.94 35.68 4.61
CA LEU A 226 -0.65 35.00 4.68
C LEU A 226 0.26 35.58 3.57
N VAL A 227 0.90 36.69 3.87
CA VAL A 227 2.10 37.21 3.20
C VAL A 227 3.30 36.79 4.04
#